data_de9f658de22a98c442244d521aa430f5
#
_entry.id   de9f658de22a98c442244d521aa430f5
#
_cell.length_a   1.000
_cell.length_b   1.000
_cell.length_c   1.000
_cell.angle_alpha   90.00
_cell.angle_beta   90.00
_cell.angle_gamma   90.00
#
_symmetry.space_group_name_H-M   'P 1'
#
loop_
_entity.id
_entity.type
_entity.pdbx_description
1 polymer ?
#
loop_
_entity_poly.entity_id
_entity_poly.type
_entity_poly.pdbx_seq_one_letter_code
_entity_poly.pdbx_strand_id
1 'polypeptide(L)'
;VSQPKYGATVVVQRDQNVYRIATENGITALDLSLWNDIPPPYTIHPGQRLRLYPGGQGRVAARPASPSKKPAATSQRPPAPAPVVVPATSKLAWRWPADGNVVGTYAGGDPTRQGIDIAGKGGQPVRAAADGVVVYSGSGLVGYGELVIVKHDDQWLSAYGHNRARLVNEGQLVKVGQQIAEMGRSGAARDMLHFEIRYNGKPVNPQQYLPKL
;
A
#
# COMPACT_ATOMS: atom_id res chain seq x y z
N VAL A 1 9.93 18.95 -1.92
CA VAL A 1 9.20 17.66 -1.94
C VAL A 1 9.22 17.20 -3.38
N SER A 2 10.06 16.19 -3.70
CA SER A 2 10.17 15.67 -5.06
C SER A 2 8.91 14.93 -5.45
N GLN A 3 8.30 15.31 -6.57
CA GLN A 3 7.16 14.57 -7.12
C GLN A 3 7.60 13.16 -7.54
N PRO A 4 6.78 12.11 -7.31
CA PRO A 4 7.10 10.76 -7.74
C PRO A 4 7.32 10.71 -9.25
N LYS A 5 8.48 10.20 -9.66
CA LYS A 5 8.87 10.09 -11.08
C LYS A 5 8.18 8.86 -11.68
N TYR A 6 6.96 9.02 -12.18
CA TYR A 6 6.27 7.95 -12.92
C TYR A 6 7.09 7.49 -14.13
N GLY A 7 7.20 6.17 -14.30
CA GLY A 7 7.99 5.55 -15.37
C GLY A 7 9.45 5.32 -15.02
N ALA A 8 9.94 5.80 -13.87
CA ALA A 8 11.30 5.59 -13.44
C ALA A 8 11.50 4.22 -12.78
N THR A 9 12.67 3.64 -13.01
CA THR A 9 13.15 2.47 -12.26
C THR A 9 14.44 2.84 -11.53
N VAL A 10 14.67 2.22 -10.38
CA VAL A 10 15.92 2.33 -9.62
C VAL A 10 16.58 0.96 -9.56
N VAL A 11 17.91 0.94 -9.61
CA VAL A 11 18.69 -0.27 -9.35
C VAL A 11 19.17 -0.23 -7.91
N VAL A 12 18.84 -1.27 -7.15
CA VAL A 12 19.25 -1.41 -5.75
C VAL A 12 20.78 -1.44 -5.65
N GLN A 13 21.34 -0.55 -4.84
CA GLN A 13 22.77 -0.52 -4.53
C GLN A 13 23.05 -1.28 -3.22
N ARG A 14 24.33 -1.52 -2.93
CA ARG A 14 24.74 -2.08 -1.63
C ARG A 14 24.24 -1.16 -0.50
N ASP A 15 23.83 -1.77 0.58
CA ASP A 15 23.36 -1.10 1.81
C ASP A 15 22.07 -0.27 1.64
N GLN A 16 21.36 -0.40 0.51
CA GLN A 16 20.02 0.14 0.35
C GLN A 16 18.96 -0.86 0.83
N ASN A 17 17.92 -0.32 1.45
CA ASN A 17 16.71 -1.05 1.80
C ASN A 17 15.48 -0.38 1.15
N VAL A 18 14.34 -1.07 1.20
CA VAL A 18 13.08 -0.58 0.62
C VAL A 18 12.70 0.81 1.14
N TYR A 19 12.94 1.07 2.43
CA TYR A 19 12.63 2.37 3.04
C TYR A 19 13.46 3.51 2.47
N ARG A 20 14.77 3.29 2.38
CA ARG A 20 15.70 4.30 1.88
C ARG A 20 15.37 4.66 0.45
N ILE A 21 15.17 3.65 -0.41
CA ILE A 21 14.80 3.86 -1.81
C ILE A 21 13.46 4.58 -1.92
N ALA A 22 12.47 4.19 -1.14
CA ALA A 22 11.16 4.82 -1.13
C ALA A 22 11.23 6.30 -0.73
N THR A 23 11.92 6.61 0.38
CA THR A 23 12.09 7.97 0.88
C THR A 23 12.84 8.86 -0.10
N GLU A 24 13.93 8.37 -0.70
CA GLU A 24 14.74 9.10 -1.69
C GLU A 24 13.91 9.44 -2.96
N ASN A 25 12.86 8.69 -3.24
CA ASN A 25 12.00 8.88 -4.41
C ASN A 25 10.62 9.48 -4.08
N GLY A 26 10.38 9.86 -2.82
CA GLY A 26 9.12 10.51 -2.39
C GLY A 26 7.90 9.60 -2.46
N ILE A 27 8.09 8.29 -2.30
CA ILE A 27 7.04 7.27 -2.25
C ILE A 27 7.10 6.53 -0.92
N THR A 28 6.04 5.80 -0.57
CA THR A 28 6.08 4.99 0.66
C THR A 28 6.79 3.65 0.43
N ALA A 29 7.36 3.08 1.48
CA ALA A 29 7.95 1.74 1.43
C ALA A 29 6.90 0.68 1.04
N LEU A 30 5.65 0.89 1.47
CA LEU A 30 4.51 0.05 1.10
C LEU A 30 4.23 0.11 -0.40
N ASP A 31 4.18 1.31 -0.98
CA ASP A 31 3.97 1.49 -2.42
C ASP A 31 5.08 0.80 -3.22
N LEU A 32 6.34 1.04 -2.84
CA LEU A 32 7.48 0.42 -3.51
C LEU A 32 7.41 -1.11 -3.45
N SER A 33 7.03 -1.67 -2.30
CA SER A 33 6.91 -3.11 -2.12
C SER A 33 5.77 -3.71 -2.94
N LEU A 34 4.58 -3.08 -2.92
CA LEU A 34 3.41 -3.51 -3.68
C LEU A 34 3.63 -3.43 -5.20
N TRP A 35 4.28 -2.35 -5.67
CA TRP A 35 4.53 -2.18 -7.11
C TRP A 35 5.56 -3.15 -7.68
N ASN A 36 6.35 -3.77 -6.81
CA ASN A 36 7.42 -4.68 -7.21
C ASN A 36 7.21 -6.13 -6.75
N ASP A 37 6.04 -6.43 -6.19
CA ASP A 37 5.70 -7.76 -5.66
C ASP A 37 6.78 -8.28 -4.69
N ILE A 38 7.29 -7.39 -3.82
CA ILE A 38 8.31 -7.73 -2.82
C ILE A 38 7.61 -8.26 -1.57
N PRO A 39 7.69 -9.59 -1.32
CA PRO A 39 7.06 -10.16 -0.14
C PRO A 39 7.82 -9.78 1.15
N PRO A 40 7.17 -9.81 2.30
CA PRO A 40 7.86 -9.74 3.58
C PRO A 40 8.93 -10.84 3.69
N PRO A 41 10.06 -10.58 4.32
CA PRO A 41 10.47 -9.38 5.08
C PRO A 41 11.01 -8.21 4.24
N TYR A 42 10.52 -8.01 3.00
CA TYR A 42 10.92 -6.93 2.08
C TYR A 42 12.41 -6.91 1.74
N THR A 43 12.98 -8.10 1.59
CA THR A 43 14.37 -8.26 1.21
C THR A 43 14.57 -7.89 -0.25
N ILE A 44 15.49 -6.96 -0.49
CA ILE A 44 15.94 -6.56 -1.82
C ILE A 44 17.43 -6.83 -1.94
N HIS A 45 17.88 -7.09 -3.17
CA HIS A 45 19.27 -7.45 -3.42
C HIS A 45 19.97 -6.41 -4.30
N PRO A 46 21.26 -6.13 -4.08
CA PRO A 46 22.04 -5.27 -4.96
C PRO A 46 21.94 -5.75 -6.42
N GLY A 47 21.68 -4.81 -7.35
CA GLY A 47 21.44 -5.11 -8.75
C GLY A 47 19.99 -5.36 -9.13
N GLN A 48 19.10 -5.56 -8.18
CA GLN A 48 17.65 -5.68 -8.42
C GLN A 48 17.11 -4.37 -8.95
N ARG A 49 16.26 -4.43 -10.00
CA ARG A 49 15.61 -3.25 -10.56
C ARG A 49 14.21 -3.13 -10.00
N LEU A 50 13.92 -2.01 -9.36
CA LEU A 50 12.62 -1.71 -8.76
C LEU A 50 11.90 -0.61 -9.55
N ARG A 51 10.60 -0.78 -9.73
CA ARG A 51 9.71 0.23 -10.32
C ARG A 51 9.31 1.25 -9.26
N LEU A 52 9.34 2.52 -9.62
CA LEU A 52 8.95 3.63 -8.76
C LEU A 52 7.52 4.14 -9.05
N TYR A 53 6.67 3.27 -9.62
CA TYR A 53 5.30 3.60 -10.01
C TYR A 53 4.42 2.33 -9.99
N PRO A 54 3.09 2.47 -9.87
CA PRO A 54 2.17 1.34 -9.95
C PRO A 54 2.34 0.61 -11.29
N GLY A 55 2.68 -0.68 -11.24
CA GLY A 55 2.79 -1.52 -12.42
C GLY A 55 1.45 -2.13 -12.78
N GLY A 56 0.99 -1.95 -14.03
CA GLY A 56 0.06 -2.88 -14.63
C GLY A 56 0.79 -4.20 -14.92
N GLN A 57 0.12 -5.33 -14.76
CA GLN A 57 0.67 -6.67 -14.87
C GLN A 57 1.49 -6.87 -16.15
N GLY A 58 2.76 -7.15 -16.00
CA GLY A 58 3.65 -7.64 -17.04
C GLY A 58 4.61 -8.65 -16.43
N ARG A 59 4.33 -9.94 -16.65
CA ARG A 59 5.25 -11.04 -16.35
C ARG A 59 6.64 -10.70 -16.86
N VAL A 60 7.63 -10.64 -16.00
CA VAL A 60 9.04 -10.60 -16.43
C VAL A 60 9.64 -11.96 -16.13
N ALA A 61 9.64 -12.81 -17.16
CA ALA A 61 10.50 -13.97 -17.21
C ALA A 61 11.95 -13.47 -17.31
N ALA A 62 12.78 -13.86 -16.37
CA ALA A 62 14.23 -13.67 -16.46
C ALA A 62 14.79 -14.50 -17.61
N ARG A 63 15.50 -13.87 -18.55
CA ARG A 63 16.35 -14.52 -19.54
C ARG A 63 17.65 -13.74 -19.66
N PRO A 64 18.84 -14.40 -19.64
CA PRO A 64 20.12 -13.72 -19.66
C PRO A 64 20.39 -13.13 -21.05
N ALA A 65 20.95 -11.93 -21.05
CA ALA A 65 21.28 -11.19 -22.25
C ALA A 65 22.67 -11.59 -22.79
N SER A 66 22.75 -11.82 -24.09
CA SER A 66 23.98 -11.74 -24.88
C SER A 66 23.97 -10.45 -25.73
N PRO A 67 25.11 -9.88 -26.04
CA PRO A 67 25.22 -8.51 -26.55
C PRO A 67 25.00 -8.40 -28.06
N SER A 68 24.22 -7.42 -28.49
CA SER A 68 24.17 -7.03 -29.89
C SER A 68 23.98 -5.52 -30.07
N LYS A 69 24.92 -4.96 -30.79
CA LYS A 69 25.13 -3.68 -31.50
C LYS A 69 23.97 -2.67 -31.53
N LYS A 70 24.36 -1.38 -31.23
CA LYS A 70 23.61 -0.16 -31.53
C LYS A 70 23.23 -0.04 -33.02
N PRO A 71 22.03 0.55 -33.28
CA PRO A 71 22.03 1.85 -33.94
C PRO A 71 21.20 2.92 -33.21
N ALA A 72 21.60 4.16 -33.42
CA ALA A 72 20.97 5.34 -32.92
C ALA A 72 19.54 5.50 -33.45
N ALA A 73 18.58 5.78 -32.59
CA ALA A 73 17.25 6.23 -32.98
C ALA A 73 16.72 7.21 -31.95
N THR A 74 16.52 8.40 -32.41
CA THR A 74 15.56 9.46 -32.06
C THR A 74 14.85 9.33 -30.71
N SER A 75 15.16 10.28 -29.82
CA SER A 75 14.48 10.55 -28.56
C SER A 75 13.03 10.92 -28.81
N GLN A 76 12.13 9.95 -28.80
CA GLN A 76 10.72 10.18 -28.55
C GLN A 76 10.50 10.00 -27.06
N ARG A 77 10.21 11.12 -26.39
CA ARG A 77 9.73 11.15 -25.00
C ARG A 77 8.51 10.25 -24.89
N PRO A 78 8.52 9.21 -24.00
CA PRO A 78 7.33 8.40 -23.79
C PRO A 78 6.16 9.28 -23.38
N PRO A 79 4.93 9.02 -23.85
CA PRO A 79 3.76 9.75 -23.39
C PRO A 79 3.62 9.59 -21.88
N ALA A 80 3.27 10.69 -21.21
CA ALA A 80 2.98 10.68 -19.79
C ALA A 80 1.90 9.62 -19.50
N PRO A 81 2.04 8.82 -18.41
CA PRO A 81 1.02 7.85 -18.07
C PRO A 81 -0.31 8.57 -17.86
N ALA A 82 -1.35 8.05 -18.50
CA ALA A 82 -2.70 8.56 -18.33
C ALA A 82 -3.07 8.61 -16.84
N PRO A 83 -3.82 9.64 -16.39
CA PRO A 83 -4.29 9.70 -15.01
C PRO A 83 -5.07 8.42 -14.71
N VAL A 84 -4.73 7.73 -13.61
CA VAL A 84 -5.50 6.58 -13.16
C VAL A 84 -6.88 7.08 -12.80
N VAL A 85 -7.86 6.77 -13.60
CA VAL A 85 -9.26 7.08 -13.30
C VAL A 85 -9.66 6.18 -12.14
N VAL A 86 -9.83 6.77 -10.97
CA VAL A 86 -10.31 6.07 -9.78
C VAL A 86 -11.82 5.86 -9.97
N PRO A 87 -12.33 4.61 -9.92
CA PRO A 87 -13.76 4.37 -10.08
C PRO A 87 -14.55 5.06 -8.95
N ALA A 88 -15.63 5.71 -9.29
CA ALA A 88 -16.53 6.33 -8.32
C ALA A 88 -17.22 5.29 -7.40
N THR A 89 -17.27 4.02 -7.83
CA THR A 89 -17.87 2.90 -7.08
C THR A 89 -16.98 1.66 -7.18
N SER A 90 -17.04 0.82 -6.17
CA SER A 90 -16.42 -0.50 -6.13
C SER A 90 -17.50 -1.59 -6.16
N LYS A 91 -17.18 -2.76 -6.72
CA LYS A 91 -18.05 -3.95 -6.65
C LYS A 91 -17.99 -4.64 -5.29
N LEU A 92 -17.06 -4.21 -4.40
CA LEU A 92 -16.88 -4.78 -3.08
C LEU A 92 -17.94 -4.21 -2.11
N ALA A 93 -18.49 -5.06 -1.28
CA ALA A 93 -19.41 -4.67 -0.21
C ALA A 93 -18.60 -4.17 1.01
N TRP A 94 -18.10 -2.95 0.93
CA TRP A 94 -17.32 -2.34 1.99
C TRP A 94 -18.11 -2.16 3.28
N ARG A 95 -17.45 -2.39 4.42
CA ARG A 95 -17.98 -2.13 5.76
C ARG A 95 -16.98 -1.32 6.57
N TRP A 96 -17.48 -0.58 7.54
CA TRP A 96 -16.63 0.12 8.51
C TRP A 96 -15.75 -0.88 9.25
N PRO A 97 -14.42 -0.63 9.32
CA PRO A 97 -13.47 -1.56 9.93
C PRO A 97 -13.47 -1.51 11.46
N ALA A 98 -13.98 -0.45 12.05
CA ALA A 98 -14.12 -0.28 13.49
C ALA A 98 -15.25 0.69 13.81
N ASP A 99 -15.80 0.58 15.01
CA ASP A 99 -16.71 1.59 15.58
C ASP A 99 -15.88 2.77 16.09
N GLY A 100 -16.41 4.01 16.02
CA GLY A 100 -15.74 5.19 16.52
C GLY A 100 -15.96 6.43 15.67
N ASN A 101 -15.35 7.55 16.06
CA ASN A 101 -15.46 8.80 15.34
C ASN A 101 -14.26 9.00 14.42
N VAL A 102 -14.51 9.46 13.20
CA VAL A 102 -13.44 9.85 12.28
C VAL A 102 -12.80 11.16 12.77
N VAL A 103 -11.54 11.10 13.14
CA VAL A 103 -10.75 12.22 13.68
C VAL A 103 -9.68 12.71 12.70
N GLY A 104 -9.32 11.90 11.71
CA GLY A 104 -8.44 12.25 10.59
C GLY A 104 -9.11 11.91 9.27
N THR A 105 -9.00 12.80 8.30
CA THR A 105 -9.62 12.62 6.98
C THR A 105 -8.58 12.51 5.89
N TYR A 106 -8.88 11.74 4.86
CA TYR A 106 -8.05 11.61 3.67
C TYR A 106 -7.81 12.97 2.99
N ALA A 107 -6.57 13.22 2.57
CA ALA A 107 -6.23 14.36 1.73
C ALA A 107 -5.36 13.91 0.55
N GLY A 108 -5.92 13.99 -0.65
CA GLY A 108 -5.22 13.60 -1.88
C GLY A 108 -3.93 14.39 -2.07
N GLY A 109 -2.82 13.68 -2.31
CA GLY A 109 -1.50 14.28 -2.50
C GLY A 109 -0.71 14.53 -1.22
N ASP A 110 -1.30 14.34 -0.04
CA ASP A 110 -0.60 14.43 1.25
C ASP A 110 -0.13 13.03 1.70
N PRO A 111 1.19 12.77 1.75
CA PRO A 111 1.72 11.47 2.13
C PRO A 111 1.45 11.09 3.61
N THR A 112 1.04 12.06 4.44
CA THR A 112 0.71 11.83 5.86
C THR A 112 -0.78 11.57 6.08
N ARG A 113 -1.62 11.76 5.04
CA ARG A 113 -3.08 11.66 5.11
C ARG A 113 -3.63 10.74 4.01
N GLN A 114 -3.07 9.54 3.90
CA GLN A 114 -3.41 8.56 2.86
C GLN A 114 -4.70 7.77 3.16
N GLY A 115 -5.28 7.96 4.34
CA GLY A 115 -6.48 7.27 4.79
C GLY A 115 -7.35 8.12 5.71
N ILE A 116 -8.13 7.44 6.54
CA ILE A 116 -8.89 8.04 7.64
C ILE A 116 -8.41 7.48 8.97
N ASP A 117 -8.49 8.29 10.02
CA ASP A 117 -8.20 7.86 11.37
C ASP A 117 -9.51 7.76 12.16
N ILE A 118 -9.76 6.60 12.74
CA ILE A 118 -10.95 6.31 13.54
C ILE A 118 -10.53 6.22 15.00
N ALA A 119 -10.94 7.17 15.81
CA ALA A 119 -10.67 7.15 17.25
C ALA A 119 -11.55 6.10 17.95
N GLY A 120 -10.95 5.37 18.88
CA GLY A 120 -11.63 4.37 19.68
C GLY A 120 -10.89 4.05 20.96
N LYS A 121 -11.08 2.85 21.50
CA LYS A 121 -10.44 2.37 22.72
C LYS A 121 -9.40 1.30 22.40
N GLY A 122 -8.29 1.30 23.11
CA GLY A 122 -7.29 0.22 23.02
C GLY A 122 -7.93 -1.15 23.28
N GLY A 123 -7.69 -2.11 22.37
CA GLY A 123 -8.30 -3.43 22.40
C GLY A 123 -9.65 -3.56 21.71
N GLN A 124 -10.20 -2.48 21.19
CA GLN A 124 -11.41 -2.54 20.39
C GLN A 124 -11.20 -3.37 19.14
N PRO A 125 -12.20 -4.20 18.72
CA PRO A 125 -12.08 -5.01 17.51
C PRO A 125 -11.85 -4.18 16.24
N VAL A 126 -10.84 -4.55 15.48
CA VAL A 126 -10.62 -4.09 14.10
C VAL A 126 -11.01 -5.23 13.16
N ARG A 127 -11.90 -4.95 12.21
CA ARG A 127 -12.51 -5.94 11.32
C ARG A 127 -12.13 -5.70 9.87
N ALA A 128 -12.07 -6.79 9.09
CA ALA A 128 -11.88 -6.70 7.65
C ALA A 128 -13.04 -5.94 6.99
N ALA A 129 -12.74 -4.92 6.22
CA ALA A 129 -13.73 -4.06 5.56
C ALA A 129 -14.39 -4.72 4.35
N ALA A 130 -13.77 -5.75 3.77
CA ALA A 130 -14.32 -6.61 2.72
C ALA A 130 -13.64 -7.99 2.78
N ASP A 131 -14.19 -8.98 2.03
CA ASP A 131 -13.57 -10.30 1.85
C ASP A 131 -12.20 -10.17 1.19
N GLY A 132 -11.22 -11.00 1.55
CA GLY A 132 -9.90 -10.97 0.92
C GLY A 132 -8.88 -11.92 1.51
N VAL A 133 -7.63 -11.70 1.13
CA VAL A 133 -6.44 -12.42 1.62
C VAL A 133 -5.51 -11.45 2.32
N VAL A 134 -5.01 -11.82 3.49
CA VAL A 134 -3.98 -11.04 4.18
C VAL A 134 -2.68 -11.13 3.41
N VAL A 135 -2.21 -10.02 2.88
CA VAL A 135 -0.94 -9.94 2.12
C VAL A 135 0.20 -9.38 2.95
N TYR A 136 -0.12 -8.80 4.10
CA TYR A 136 0.86 -8.32 5.07
C TYR A 136 0.31 -8.36 6.50
N SER A 137 1.12 -8.80 7.45
CA SER A 137 0.85 -8.74 8.87
C SER A 137 2.15 -8.53 9.66
N GLY A 138 2.48 -7.29 10.00
CA GLY A 138 3.77 -6.94 10.60
C GLY A 138 3.86 -5.49 11.08
N SER A 139 5.02 -5.13 11.67
CA SER A 139 5.34 -3.78 12.14
C SER A 139 6.52 -3.14 11.40
N GLY A 140 6.94 -3.75 10.28
CA GLY A 140 8.12 -3.32 9.51
C GLY A 140 7.92 -2.07 8.67
N LEU A 141 6.71 -1.53 8.52
CA LEU A 141 6.42 -0.34 7.72
C LEU A 141 6.34 0.90 8.62
N VAL A 142 7.33 1.80 8.45
CA VAL A 142 7.43 3.02 9.25
C VAL A 142 6.19 3.89 9.07
N GLY A 143 5.67 4.41 10.18
CA GLY A 143 4.48 5.27 10.19
C GLY A 143 3.16 4.54 10.44
N TYR A 144 3.12 3.21 10.24
CA TYR A 144 1.89 2.43 10.41
C TYR A 144 1.79 1.65 11.73
N GLY A 145 2.93 1.48 12.45
CA GLY A 145 2.99 0.62 13.62
C GLY A 145 2.65 -0.83 13.29
N GLU A 146 1.86 -1.49 14.13
CA GLU A 146 1.33 -2.83 13.87
C GLU A 146 0.27 -2.74 12.78
N LEU A 147 0.55 -3.35 11.61
CA LEU A 147 -0.20 -3.19 10.38
C LEU A 147 -0.69 -4.53 9.83
N VAL A 148 -1.91 -4.55 9.37
CA VAL A 148 -2.48 -5.62 8.54
C VAL A 148 -2.87 -5.01 7.19
N ILE A 149 -2.58 -5.72 6.08
CA ILE A 149 -3.05 -5.36 4.73
C ILE A 149 -3.81 -6.54 4.16
N VAL A 150 -4.99 -6.26 3.63
CA VAL A 150 -5.86 -7.25 2.99
C VAL A 150 -5.99 -6.91 1.51
N LYS A 151 -5.69 -7.89 0.66
CA LYS A 151 -5.96 -7.84 -0.78
C LYS A 151 -7.34 -8.41 -1.05
N HIS A 152 -8.21 -7.61 -1.66
CA HIS A 152 -9.58 -7.99 -1.96
C HIS A 152 -9.72 -8.55 -3.38
N ASP A 153 -9.04 -7.91 -4.33
CA ASP A 153 -8.89 -8.35 -5.72
C ASP A 153 -7.58 -7.79 -6.31
N ASP A 154 -7.42 -7.84 -7.63
CA ASP A 154 -6.18 -7.38 -8.28
C ASP A 154 -5.99 -5.86 -8.24
N GLN A 155 -7.03 -5.11 -7.91
CA GLN A 155 -7.02 -3.64 -7.93
C GLN A 155 -7.19 -3.04 -6.53
N TRP A 156 -7.87 -3.74 -5.60
CA TRP A 156 -8.29 -3.20 -4.33
C TRP A 156 -7.56 -3.82 -3.15
N LEU A 157 -7.05 -2.95 -2.30
CA LEU A 157 -6.42 -3.28 -1.03
C LEU A 157 -7.03 -2.44 0.09
N SER A 158 -6.98 -2.95 1.31
CA SER A 158 -7.19 -2.15 2.53
C SER A 158 -6.05 -2.33 3.51
N ALA A 159 -5.72 -1.27 4.26
CA ALA A 159 -4.67 -1.26 5.26
C ALA A 159 -5.24 -0.81 6.61
N TYR A 160 -4.77 -1.47 7.68
CA TYR A 160 -5.24 -1.30 9.06
C TYR A 160 -4.03 -1.10 9.96
N GLY A 161 -3.71 0.16 10.31
CA GLY A 161 -2.54 0.56 11.08
C GLY A 161 -2.83 0.92 12.53
N HIS A 162 -1.77 1.12 13.31
CA HIS A 162 -1.74 1.49 14.72
C HIS A 162 -2.36 0.46 15.68
N ASN A 163 -2.50 -0.80 15.24
CA ASN A 163 -3.03 -1.86 16.07
C ASN A 163 -2.14 -2.10 17.30
N ARG A 164 -2.69 -2.63 18.37
CA ARG A 164 -1.92 -3.16 19.50
C ARG A 164 -1.59 -4.64 19.32
N ALA A 165 -2.45 -5.36 18.60
CA ALA A 165 -2.27 -6.78 18.31
C ALA A 165 -2.87 -7.10 16.94
N ARG A 166 -2.20 -7.98 16.20
CA ARG A 166 -2.65 -8.57 14.94
C ARG A 166 -3.12 -9.99 15.23
N LEU A 167 -4.29 -10.35 14.73
CA LEU A 167 -4.95 -11.64 14.99
C LEU A 167 -4.94 -12.56 13.77
N VAL A 168 -4.33 -12.11 12.67
CA VAL A 168 -4.26 -12.83 11.41
C VAL A 168 -2.82 -12.84 10.89
N ASN A 169 -2.50 -13.87 10.10
CA ASN A 169 -1.20 -14.04 9.46
C ASN A 169 -1.32 -13.87 7.94
N GLU A 170 -0.19 -13.61 7.31
CA GLU A 170 -0.09 -13.54 5.84
C GLU A 170 -0.54 -14.84 5.18
N GLY A 171 -1.21 -14.72 4.03
CA GLY A 171 -1.83 -15.83 3.31
C GLY A 171 -3.19 -16.25 3.84
N GLN A 172 -3.65 -15.75 4.98
CA GLN A 172 -4.93 -16.10 5.56
C GLN A 172 -6.08 -15.45 4.81
N LEU A 173 -7.11 -16.25 4.48
CA LEU A 173 -8.38 -15.74 3.97
C LEU A 173 -9.18 -15.11 5.11
N VAL A 174 -9.75 -13.94 4.86
CA VAL A 174 -10.61 -13.23 5.80
C VAL A 174 -11.94 -12.86 5.16
N LYS A 175 -12.98 -12.83 5.97
CA LYS A 175 -14.32 -12.44 5.56
C LYS A 175 -14.64 -11.02 6.06
N VAL A 176 -15.47 -10.32 5.30
CA VAL A 176 -16.00 -9.02 5.72
C VAL A 176 -16.59 -9.10 7.12
N GLY A 177 -16.20 -8.16 8.00
CA GLY A 177 -16.63 -8.15 9.41
C GLY A 177 -15.86 -9.09 10.33
N GLN A 178 -14.99 -9.96 9.81
CA GLN A 178 -14.12 -10.79 10.65
C GLN A 178 -13.12 -9.92 11.41
N GLN A 179 -12.94 -10.17 12.69
CA GLN A 179 -11.91 -9.51 13.47
C GLN A 179 -10.53 -9.95 13.01
N ILE A 180 -9.67 -8.98 12.65
CA ILE A 180 -8.32 -9.19 12.12
C ILE A 180 -7.23 -8.60 13.02
N ALA A 181 -7.60 -7.62 13.86
CA ALA A 181 -6.68 -6.97 14.77
C ALA A 181 -7.43 -6.36 15.97
N GLU A 182 -6.66 -5.77 16.87
CA GLU A 182 -7.17 -4.97 17.99
C GLU A 182 -6.58 -3.55 17.88
N MET A 183 -7.47 -2.56 18.00
CA MET A 183 -7.08 -1.15 17.98
C MET A 183 -6.06 -0.84 19.07
N GLY A 184 -5.12 0.03 18.77
CA GLY A 184 -4.10 0.48 19.72
C GLY A 184 -3.54 1.84 19.36
N ARG A 185 -2.28 2.04 19.73
CA ARG A 185 -1.53 3.28 19.50
C ARG A 185 -0.12 3.03 18.96
N SER A 186 0.16 1.86 18.38
CA SER A 186 1.50 1.57 17.85
C SER A 186 1.86 2.60 16.77
N GLY A 187 2.90 3.40 17.00
CA GLY A 187 3.27 4.49 16.09
C GLY A 187 2.31 5.69 16.05
N ALA A 188 1.36 5.81 16.99
CA ALA A 188 0.41 6.91 17.09
C ALA A 188 0.39 7.53 18.51
N ALA A 189 -0.09 8.77 18.62
CA ALA A 189 -0.16 9.49 19.89
C ALA A 189 -1.34 9.05 20.79
N ARG A 190 -2.36 8.44 20.19
CA ARG A 190 -3.59 7.98 20.90
C ARG A 190 -4.07 6.64 20.33
N ASP A 191 -5.02 6.02 21.02
CA ASP A 191 -5.70 4.84 20.50
C ASP A 191 -6.57 5.23 19.30
N MET A 192 -6.27 4.66 18.14
CA MET A 192 -6.99 4.88 16.90
C MET A 192 -6.66 3.79 15.89
N LEU A 193 -7.51 3.64 14.88
CA LEU A 193 -7.24 2.87 13.69
C LEU A 193 -6.92 3.82 12.54
N HIS A 194 -5.74 3.70 11.94
CA HIS A 194 -5.48 4.27 10.63
C HIS A 194 -5.97 3.29 9.56
N PHE A 195 -6.93 3.75 8.74
CA PHE A 195 -7.57 2.91 7.72
C PHE A 195 -7.42 3.51 6.33
N GLU A 196 -6.89 2.71 5.41
CA GLU A 196 -6.75 3.08 4.00
C GLU A 196 -7.53 2.13 3.09
N ILE A 197 -8.06 2.67 2.01
CA ILE A 197 -8.46 1.92 0.82
C ILE A 197 -7.52 2.34 -0.31
N ARG A 198 -7.03 1.37 -1.07
CA ARG A 198 -6.12 1.60 -2.20
C ARG A 198 -6.67 0.97 -3.46
N TYR A 199 -6.64 1.72 -4.54
CA TYR A 199 -6.98 1.27 -5.89
C TYR A 199 -5.75 1.31 -6.78
N ASN A 200 -5.37 0.17 -7.37
CA ASN A 200 -4.13 0.01 -8.14
C ASN A 200 -2.89 0.57 -7.40
N GLY A 201 -2.80 0.28 -6.09
CA GLY A 201 -1.72 0.72 -5.22
C GLY A 201 -1.80 2.19 -4.78
N LYS A 202 -2.72 3.00 -5.31
CA LYS A 202 -2.88 4.41 -4.92
C LYS A 202 -3.93 4.55 -3.82
N PRO A 203 -3.65 5.32 -2.75
CA PRO A 203 -4.64 5.61 -1.74
C PRO A 203 -5.79 6.43 -2.33
N VAL A 204 -7.00 6.07 -1.94
CA VAL A 204 -8.25 6.74 -2.33
C VAL A 204 -9.02 7.13 -1.07
N ASN A 205 -9.96 8.06 -1.18
CA ASN A 205 -10.76 8.48 -0.03
C ASN A 205 -11.67 7.32 0.44
N PRO A 206 -11.43 6.72 1.63
CA PRO A 206 -12.22 5.60 2.11
C PRO A 206 -13.71 5.93 2.29
N GLN A 207 -14.04 7.18 2.65
CA GLN A 207 -15.42 7.62 2.88
C GLN A 207 -16.30 7.59 1.61
N GLN A 208 -15.68 7.50 0.42
CA GLN A 208 -16.44 7.36 -0.84
C GLN A 208 -16.96 5.93 -1.05
N TYR A 209 -16.34 4.95 -0.42
CA TYR A 209 -16.65 3.53 -0.60
C TYR A 209 -17.34 2.93 0.62
N LEU A 210 -17.10 3.46 1.81
CA LEU A 210 -17.74 3.02 3.04
C LEU A 210 -19.23 3.44 3.06
N PRO A 211 -20.12 2.64 3.69
CA PRO A 211 -21.51 3.03 3.90
C PRO A 211 -21.60 4.40 4.61
N LYS A 212 -22.61 5.19 4.27
CA LYS A 212 -22.90 6.42 5.01
C LYS A 212 -23.28 6.05 6.45
N LEU A 213 -22.70 6.78 7.43
CA LEU A 213 -23.05 6.69 8.84
C LEU A 213 -24.43 7.34 9.09
#